data_32412da1a56b72a2307b0783f67aca8f
#
_entry.id   32412da1a56b72a2307b0783f67aca8f
#
_cell.length_a   1.000
_cell.length_b   1.000
_cell.length_c   1.000
_cell.angle_alpha   90.00
_cell.angle_beta   90.00
_cell.angle_gamma   90.00
#
_symmetry.space_group_name_H-M   'P 1'
#
loop_
_entity.id
_entity.type
_entity.pdbx_description
1 polymer ?
#
loop_
_entity_poly.entity_id
_entity_poly.type
_entity_poly.pdbx_seq_one_letter_code
_entity_poly.pdbx_strand_id
1 'polypeptide(L)'
;MQANRHQVRIDALIDAAQDIRCFRVSRVDGQPLDAYEPGAHIDVTAPSGVTRQYSLCGRPDERGSYLFAVKKETQSRGGSRSLHDDVRVGTELSIGTPRNLFRLADDASEHVLIAAGIGITPLLSMAYALAQRGARYRLHYFARSRDRAAFVDELSAEPFAPHVTFHYGVEREALARELGRCVESIDAQAHVYTCGPAPFMDAVVAAASTRVPDDAIHLERFAAEPAVAGDAANANASEGFEVRLQRSGQSVRVAPDTSIVDALARIGIEVDTSCGEGVCGTCMVPVVEGEPDHRDHCLSKAERASNSVICCCVSRARSPVLVLDL
;
A
#
# COMPACT_ATOMS: atom_id res chain seq x y z
N MET A 1 -6.77 -21.19 -0.74
CA MET A 1 -7.50 -20.82 -2.00
C MET A 1 -6.53 -20.01 -2.83
N GLN A 2 -6.18 -20.46 -4.03
CA GLN A 2 -5.32 -19.66 -4.92
C GLN A 2 -5.99 -18.31 -5.18
N ALA A 3 -5.30 -17.22 -4.89
CA ALA A 3 -5.78 -15.87 -5.21
C ALA A 3 -6.18 -15.82 -6.69
N ASN A 4 -7.39 -15.33 -6.97
CA ASN A 4 -7.91 -15.23 -8.34
C ASN A 4 -6.98 -14.32 -9.16
N ARG A 5 -6.31 -14.86 -10.17
CA ARG A 5 -5.34 -14.12 -10.98
C ARG A 5 -5.87 -13.94 -12.39
N HIS A 6 -5.67 -12.76 -12.95
CA HIS A 6 -6.03 -12.45 -14.34
C HIS A 6 -4.78 -12.39 -15.21
N GLN A 7 -4.88 -12.91 -16.44
CA GLN A 7 -3.90 -12.64 -17.49
C GLN A 7 -4.29 -11.33 -18.18
N VAL A 8 -3.36 -10.40 -18.17
CA VAL A 8 -3.53 -9.09 -18.80
C VAL A 8 -2.46 -8.84 -19.82
N ARG A 9 -2.79 -8.03 -20.84
CA ARG A 9 -1.85 -7.56 -21.86
C ARG A 9 -1.55 -6.10 -21.65
N ILE A 10 -0.31 -5.71 -21.89
CA ILE A 10 0.11 -4.30 -21.92
C ILE A 10 -0.45 -3.64 -23.17
N ASP A 11 -1.34 -2.69 -23.01
CA ASP A 11 -1.93 -1.89 -24.10
C ASP A 11 -1.09 -0.65 -24.42
N ALA A 12 -0.50 -0.04 -23.35
CA ALA A 12 0.35 1.15 -23.51
C ALA A 12 1.40 1.22 -22.40
N LEU A 13 2.54 1.80 -22.76
CA LEU A 13 3.63 2.21 -21.88
C LEU A 13 3.81 3.72 -22.02
N ILE A 14 3.76 4.46 -20.91
CA ILE A 14 3.83 5.92 -20.89
C ILE A 14 4.93 6.33 -19.92
N ASP A 15 5.99 6.99 -20.39
CA ASP A 15 7.01 7.55 -19.52
C ASP A 15 6.43 8.81 -18.85
N ALA A 16 6.02 8.68 -17.59
CA ALA A 16 5.28 9.71 -16.85
C ALA A 16 6.18 10.72 -16.15
N ALA A 17 7.41 10.33 -15.82
CA ALA A 17 8.46 11.18 -15.25
C ALA A 17 9.80 10.46 -15.33
N GLN A 18 10.90 11.11 -14.92
CA GLN A 18 12.19 10.47 -14.81
C GLN A 18 12.10 9.23 -13.90
N ASP A 19 12.50 8.07 -14.41
CA ASP A 19 12.45 6.76 -13.74
C ASP A 19 11.03 6.26 -13.39
N ILE A 20 9.95 6.90 -13.89
CA ILE A 20 8.57 6.49 -13.63
C ILE A 20 7.86 6.19 -14.96
N ARG A 21 7.39 4.96 -15.09
CA ARG A 21 6.61 4.50 -16.24
C ARG A 21 5.24 4.02 -15.81
N CYS A 22 4.21 4.43 -16.56
CA CYS A 22 2.85 3.93 -16.42
C CYS A 22 2.61 2.76 -17.38
N PHE A 23 1.84 1.80 -16.90
CA PHE A 23 1.44 0.60 -17.60
C PHE A 23 -0.08 0.58 -17.67
N ARG A 24 -0.63 0.65 -18.88
CA ARG A 24 -2.05 0.41 -19.12
C ARG A 24 -2.23 -1.05 -19.52
N VAL A 25 -3.16 -1.73 -18.88
CA VAL A 25 -3.40 -3.17 -19.10
C VAL A 25 -4.88 -3.46 -19.25
N SER A 26 -5.22 -4.41 -20.12
CA SER A 26 -6.54 -5.00 -20.25
C SER A 26 -6.48 -6.52 -20.19
N ARG A 27 -7.60 -7.18 -19.90
CA ARG A 27 -7.64 -8.65 -19.85
C ARG A 27 -7.43 -9.25 -21.24
N VAL A 28 -6.63 -10.33 -21.28
CA VAL A 28 -6.35 -11.08 -22.53
C VAL A 28 -7.62 -11.69 -23.11
N ASP A 29 -8.55 -12.13 -22.27
CA ASP A 29 -9.84 -12.73 -22.66
C ASP A 29 -10.91 -11.68 -23.07
N GLY A 30 -10.57 -10.38 -23.03
CA GLY A 30 -11.48 -9.29 -23.39
C GLY A 30 -12.61 -9.01 -22.41
N GLN A 31 -12.68 -9.73 -21.28
CA GLN A 31 -13.66 -9.47 -20.24
C GLN A 31 -13.30 -8.20 -19.45
N PRO A 32 -14.28 -7.50 -18.84
CA PRO A 32 -13.99 -6.40 -17.95
C PRO A 32 -13.11 -6.83 -16.77
N LEU A 33 -12.26 -5.92 -16.32
CA LEU A 33 -11.52 -6.05 -15.07
C LEU A 33 -12.47 -5.88 -13.87
N ASP A 34 -12.04 -6.34 -12.69
CA ASP A 34 -12.80 -6.20 -11.47
C ASP A 34 -13.00 -4.71 -11.13
N ALA A 35 -14.13 -4.38 -10.50
CA ALA A 35 -14.29 -3.04 -9.93
C ALA A 35 -13.32 -2.85 -8.77
N TYR A 36 -12.84 -1.63 -8.57
CA TYR A 36 -12.00 -1.31 -7.44
C TYR A 36 -12.39 0.03 -6.79
N GLU A 37 -12.06 0.17 -5.52
CA GLU A 37 -12.23 1.42 -4.79
C GLU A 37 -10.96 2.28 -4.88
N PRO A 38 -11.07 3.63 -4.82
CA PRO A 38 -9.90 4.51 -4.79
C PRO A 38 -8.93 4.13 -3.68
N GLY A 39 -7.63 4.14 -3.99
CA GLY A 39 -6.58 3.68 -3.07
C GLY A 39 -6.25 2.18 -3.17
N ALA A 40 -6.95 1.42 -4.02
CA ALA A 40 -6.66 0.00 -4.22
C ALA A 40 -5.32 -0.22 -4.94
N HIS A 41 -4.72 -1.38 -4.64
CA HIS A 41 -3.54 -1.90 -5.32
C HIS A 41 -3.78 -3.31 -5.89
N ILE A 42 -2.93 -3.71 -6.81
CA ILE A 42 -2.89 -5.07 -7.37
C ILE A 42 -1.50 -5.68 -7.21
N ASP A 43 -1.45 -7.02 -7.11
CA ASP A 43 -0.21 -7.75 -7.32
C ASP A 43 0.09 -7.82 -8.81
N VAL A 44 1.31 -7.53 -9.21
CA VAL A 44 1.79 -7.71 -10.58
C VAL A 44 3.00 -8.62 -10.55
N THR A 45 2.95 -9.71 -11.32
CA THR A 45 4.11 -10.59 -11.53
C THR A 45 4.88 -10.12 -12.75
N ALA A 46 6.09 -9.62 -12.53
CA ALA A 46 7.01 -9.19 -13.58
C ALA A 46 7.54 -10.39 -14.39
N PRO A 47 8.09 -10.19 -15.60
CA PRO A 47 8.73 -11.27 -16.39
C PRO A 47 9.83 -12.04 -15.63
N SER A 48 10.51 -11.39 -14.69
CA SER A 48 11.48 -12.02 -13.77
C SER A 48 10.87 -13.02 -12.78
N GLY A 49 9.53 -13.20 -12.76
CA GLY A 49 8.81 -14.01 -11.78
C GLY A 49 8.58 -13.32 -10.44
N VAL A 50 9.13 -12.14 -10.24
CA VAL A 50 8.97 -11.38 -8.98
C VAL A 50 7.61 -10.70 -8.96
N THR A 51 6.80 -10.97 -7.93
CA THR A 51 5.50 -10.31 -7.69
C THR A 51 5.67 -9.12 -6.76
N ARG A 52 5.05 -7.96 -7.08
CA ARG A 52 5.00 -6.75 -6.27
C ARG A 52 3.65 -6.08 -6.37
N GLN A 53 3.33 -5.31 -5.32
CA GLN A 53 2.14 -4.48 -5.26
C GLN A 53 2.36 -3.16 -5.99
N TYR A 54 1.34 -2.76 -6.76
CA TYR A 54 1.30 -1.44 -7.38
C TYR A 54 -0.10 -0.85 -7.23
N SER A 55 -0.17 0.37 -6.72
CA SER A 55 -1.44 1.09 -6.57
C SER A 55 -2.03 1.39 -7.94
N LEU A 56 -3.33 1.19 -8.08
CA LEU A 56 -4.09 1.60 -9.25
C LEU A 56 -4.22 3.12 -9.24
N CYS A 57 -3.79 3.76 -10.32
CA CYS A 57 -3.77 5.22 -10.43
C CYS A 57 -4.70 5.77 -11.53
N GLY A 58 -5.48 4.91 -12.17
CA GLY A 58 -6.52 5.29 -13.12
C GLY A 58 -7.85 5.64 -12.45
N ARG A 59 -8.87 5.80 -13.28
CA ARG A 59 -10.24 6.06 -12.85
C ARG A 59 -10.87 4.78 -12.31
N PRO A 60 -11.40 4.76 -11.07
CA PRO A 60 -11.98 3.55 -10.48
C PRO A 60 -13.24 3.04 -11.20
N ASP A 61 -13.96 3.91 -11.92
CA ASP A 61 -15.15 3.57 -12.70
C ASP A 61 -14.82 2.95 -14.08
N GLU A 62 -13.56 3.03 -14.54
CA GLU A 62 -13.12 2.45 -15.81
C GLU A 62 -12.74 0.98 -15.64
N ARG A 63 -13.59 0.07 -16.17
CA ARG A 63 -13.38 -1.38 -16.07
C ARG A 63 -12.75 -2.02 -17.30
N GLY A 64 -12.54 -1.25 -18.35
CA GLY A 64 -11.91 -1.73 -19.59
C GLY A 64 -10.41 -1.93 -19.47
N SER A 65 -9.76 -1.12 -18.63
CA SER A 65 -8.32 -1.18 -18.39
C SER A 65 -7.97 -0.76 -16.97
N TYR A 66 -6.82 -1.26 -16.48
CA TYR A 66 -6.16 -0.72 -15.30
C TYR A 66 -4.96 0.14 -15.71
N LEU A 67 -4.68 1.14 -14.90
CA LEU A 67 -3.46 1.94 -14.98
C LEU A 67 -2.71 1.83 -13.65
N PHE A 68 -1.45 1.46 -13.70
CA PHE A 68 -0.53 1.53 -12.57
C PHE A 68 0.81 2.12 -12.99
N ALA A 69 1.53 2.74 -12.05
CA ALA A 69 2.83 3.33 -12.35
C ALA A 69 3.93 2.70 -11.49
N VAL A 70 5.10 2.52 -12.12
CA VAL A 70 6.26 1.87 -11.51
C VAL A 70 7.44 2.81 -11.57
N LYS A 71 8.03 3.11 -10.41
CA LYS A 71 9.32 3.75 -10.31
C LYS A 71 10.42 2.70 -10.43
N LYS A 72 11.38 2.92 -11.32
CA LYS A 72 12.57 2.08 -11.47
C LYS A 72 13.50 2.27 -10.29
N GLU A 73 13.54 1.31 -9.39
CA GLU A 73 14.42 1.36 -8.21
C GLU A 73 15.82 0.85 -8.55
N THR A 74 16.86 1.62 -8.18
CA THR A 74 18.26 1.25 -8.42
C THR A 74 18.68 0.01 -7.64
N GLN A 75 18.20 -0.15 -6.42
CA GLN A 75 18.42 -1.32 -5.55
C GLN A 75 17.21 -2.28 -5.58
N SER A 76 16.71 -2.58 -6.78
CA SER A 76 15.56 -3.46 -6.98
C SER A 76 15.94 -4.93 -6.77
N ARG A 77 15.06 -5.69 -6.10
CA ARG A 77 15.09 -7.17 -6.07
C ARG A 77 14.64 -7.82 -7.39
N GLY A 78 14.60 -7.04 -8.48
CA GLY A 78 14.29 -7.48 -9.84
C GLY A 78 12.93 -7.03 -10.37
N GLY A 79 11.90 -6.83 -9.55
CA GLY A 79 10.54 -6.55 -10.01
C GLY A 79 10.42 -5.27 -10.85
N SER A 80 10.72 -4.09 -10.27
CA SER A 80 10.60 -2.80 -10.97
C SER A 80 11.54 -2.69 -12.18
N ARG A 81 12.74 -3.26 -12.06
CA ARG A 81 13.70 -3.30 -13.17
C ARG A 81 13.16 -4.14 -14.33
N SER A 82 12.67 -5.36 -14.06
CA SER A 82 12.11 -6.22 -15.08
C SER A 82 10.90 -5.60 -15.78
N LEU A 83 10.01 -4.92 -15.04
CA LEU A 83 8.91 -4.20 -15.66
C LEU A 83 9.37 -3.10 -16.61
N HIS A 84 10.45 -2.36 -16.26
CA HIS A 84 10.99 -1.31 -17.14
C HIS A 84 11.76 -1.85 -18.34
N ASP A 85 12.57 -2.90 -18.15
CA ASP A 85 13.55 -3.33 -19.12
C ASP A 85 13.01 -4.43 -20.06
N ASP A 86 12.15 -5.35 -19.55
CA ASP A 86 11.72 -6.54 -20.27
C ASP A 86 10.31 -6.42 -20.86
N VAL A 87 9.46 -5.48 -20.37
CA VAL A 87 8.07 -5.33 -20.82
C VAL A 87 7.97 -4.41 -22.04
N ARG A 88 7.13 -4.83 -23.00
CA ARG A 88 6.77 -4.07 -24.21
C ARG A 88 5.24 -4.08 -24.37
N VAL A 89 4.71 -3.19 -25.21
CA VAL A 89 3.30 -3.25 -25.64
C VAL A 89 3.04 -4.65 -26.24
N GLY A 90 1.95 -5.27 -25.81
CA GLY A 90 1.60 -6.64 -26.17
C GLY A 90 2.13 -7.73 -25.22
N THR A 91 3.06 -7.40 -24.31
CA THR A 91 3.52 -8.34 -23.27
C THR A 91 2.36 -8.73 -22.38
N GLU A 92 2.26 -10.03 -22.07
CA GLU A 92 1.27 -10.54 -21.13
C GLU A 92 1.88 -10.65 -19.71
N LEU A 93 1.09 -10.28 -18.71
CA LEU A 93 1.45 -10.33 -17.30
C LEU A 93 0.32 -11.01 -16.50
N SER A 94 0.68 -11.58 -15.36
CA SER A 94 -0.29 -12.09 -14.38
C SER A 94 -0.49 -11.05 -13.28
N ILE A 95 -1.75 -10.66 -13.04
CA ILE A 95 -2.12 -9.74 -11.96
C ILE A 95 -3.08 -10.40 -10.97
N GLY A 96 -3.06 -9.96 -9.71
CA GLY A 96 -4.06 -10.32 -8.71
C GLY A 96 -5.30 -9.43 -8.82
N THR A 97 -6.37 -9.82 -8.11
CA THR A 97 -7.55 -8.97 -7.90
C THR A 97 -7.21 -7.74 -7.06
N PRO A 98 -7.90 -6.60 -7.26
CA PRO A 98 -7.69 -5.40 -6.45
C PRO A 98 -7.97 -5.64 -4.96
N ARG A 99 -7.09 -5.11 -4.12
CA ARG A 99 -7.26 -5.05 -2.66
C ARG A 99 -7.10 -3.62 -2.20
N ASN A 100 -7.83 -3.24 -1.15
CA ASN A 100 -7.79 -1.87 -0.65
C ASN A 100 -7.68 -1.83 0.88
N LEU A 101 -6.52 -1.38 1.37
CA LEU A 101 -6.23 -1.08 2.76
C LEU A 101 -6.09 0.43 3.01
N PHE A 102 -6.29 1.24 1.97
CA PHE A 102 -6.12 2.68 1.99
C PHE A 102 -7.38 3.37 1.44
N ARG A 103 -8.50 3.20 2.16
CA ARG A 103 -9.82 3.61 1.71
C ARG A 103 -10.10 5.07 2.02
N LEU A 104 -10.90 5.73 1.15
CA LEU A 104 -11.50 7.03 1.47
C LEU A 104 -12.58 6.85 2.55
N ALA A 105 -12.58 7.73 3.55
CA ALA A 105 -13.66 7.85 4.52
C ALA A 105 -14.88 8.49 3.86
N ASP A 106 -16.07 7.97 4.16
CA ASP A 106 -17.31 8.49 3.56
C ASP A 106 -17.87 9.72 4.30
N ASP A 107 -17.47 9.93 5.56
CA ASP A 107 -17.96 10.95 6.48
C ASP A 107 -17.04 12.17 6.63
N ALA A 108 -15.95 12.25 5.84
CA ALA A 108 -15.02 13.36 5.89
C ALA A 108 -15.65 14.66 5.35
N SER A 109 -15.49 15.76 6.09
CA SER A 109 -15.88 17.10 5.64
C SER A 109 -15.03 17.61 4.48
N GLU A 110 -13.76 17.19 4.45
CA GLU A 110 -12.76 17.48 3.42
C GLU A 110 -11.72 16.36 3.38
N HIS A 111 -11.22 16.03 2.20
CA HIS A 111 -10.11 15.09 2.01
C HIS A 111 -8.83 15.85 1.67
N VAL A 112 -7.79 15.72 2.49
CA VAL A 112 -6.48 16.34 2.26
C VAL A 112 -5.49 15.27 1.85
N LEU A 113 -5.12 15.28 0.57
CA LEU A 113 -4.24 14.31 -0.06
C LEU A 113 -2.82 14.89 -0.10
N ILE A 114 -1.84 14.23 0.54
CA ILE A 114 -0.45 14.72 0.62
C ILE A 114 0.50 13.63 0.11
N ALA A 115 0.98 13.80 -1.12
CA ALA A 115 1.81 12.85 -1.85
C ALA A 115 3.28 13.26 -1.89
N ALA A 116 4.20 12.28 -1.88
CA ALA A 116 5.59 12.51 -2.28
C ALA A 116 6.07 11.49 -3.31
N GLY A 117 6.60 11.98 -4.44
CA GLY A 117 7.14 11.16 -5.52
C GLY A 117 6.13 10.15 -6.07
N ILE A 118 6.48 8.86 -6.12
CA ILE A 118 5.59 7.80 -6.64
C ILE A 118 4.37 7.55 -5.74
N GLY A 119 4.35 8.04 -4.50
CA GLY A 119 3.18 7.98 -3.61
C GLY A 119 1.96 8.76 -4.13
N ILE A 120 2.10 9.47 -5.24
CA ILE A 120 0.96 10.08 -5.95
C ILE A 120 -0.04 9.04 -6.47
N THR A 121 0.40 7.80 -6.74
CA THR A 121 -0.42 6.80 -7.45
C THR A 121 -1.74 6.47 -6.76
N PRO A 122 -1.84 6.09 -5.49
CA PRO A 122 -3.13 5.85 -4.83
C PRO A 122 -3.94 7.14 -4.68
N LEU A 123 -3.27 8.27 -4.44
CA LEU A 123 -3.93 9.56 -4.23
C LEU A 123 -4.51 10.15 -5.53
N LEU A 124 -3.93 9.83 -6.69
CA LEU A 124 -4.50 10.18 -7.99
C LEU A 124 -5.84 9.44 -8.22
N SER A 125 -5.90 8.15 -7.92
CA SER A 125 -7.15 7.38 -7.97
C SER A 125 -8.21 7.96 -7.02
N MET A 126 -7.81 8.40 -5.82
CA MET A 126 -8.69 9.11 -4.88
C MET A 126 -9.17 10.44 -5.46
N ALA A 127 -8.27 11.24 -6.06
CA ALA A 127 -8.61 12.53 -6.66
C ALA A 127 -9.64 12.38 -7.78
N TYR A 128 -9.53 11.35 -8.64
CA TYR A 128 -10.54 11.03 -9.64
C TYR A 128 -11.92 10.80 -9.03
N ALA A 129 -12.00 9.96 -8.00
CA ALA A 129 -13.27 9.64 -7.36
C ALA A 129 -13.87 10.85 -6.64
N LEU A 130 -13.03 11.66 -5.98
CA LEU A 130 -13.48 12.87 -5.26
C LEU A 130 -13.97 13.94 -6.23
N ALA A 131 -13.26 14.16 -7.35
CA ALA A 131 -13.68 15.08 -8.40
C ALA A 131 -15.03 14.64 -9.02
N GLN A 132 -15.19 13.34 -9.30
CA GLN A 132 -16.43 12.79 -9.85
C GLN A 132 -17.62 12.96 -8.90
N ARG A 133 -17.38 12.82 -7.58
CA ARG A 133 -18.43 12.99 -6.53
C ARG A 133 -18.71 14.47 -6.21
N GLY A 134 -17.92 15.42 -6.75
CA GLY A 134 -17.95 16.82 -6.34
C GLY A 134 -17.60 17.03 -4.87
N ALA A 135 -16.83 16.13 -4.29
CA ALA A 135 -16.42 16.20 -2.89
C ALA A 135 -15.33 17.27 -2.70
N ARG A 136 -15.30 17.84 -1.50
CA ARG A 136 -14.27 18.83 -1.14
C ARG A 136 -12.94 18.12 -0.90
N TYR A 137 -11.90 18.50 -1.66
CA TYR A 137 -10.56 17.96 -1.46
C TYR A 137 -9.46 18.96 -1.84
N ARG A 138 -8.26 18.72 -1.32
CA ARG A 138 -7.00 19.36 -1.72
C ARG A 138 -5.94 18.29 -1.92
N LEU A 139 -5.11 18.47 -2.93
CA LEU A 139 -3.97 17.59 -3.22
C LEU A 139 -2.67 18.42 -3.18
N HIS A 140 -1.80 18.10 -2.24
CA HIS A 140 -0.44 18.64 -2.14
C HIS A 140 0.55 17.59 -2.65
N TYR A 141 1.26 17.91 -3.75
CA TYR A 141 2.18 16.98 -4.38
C TYR A 141 3.63 17.47 -4.27
N PHE A 142 4.42 16.76 -3.46
CA PHE A 142 5.82 17.02 -3.21
C PHE A 142 6.70 16.19 -4.14
N ALA A 143 7.64 16.84 -4.83
CA ALA A 143 8.63 16.19 -5.66
C ALA A 143 9.96 16.97 -5.63
N ARG A 144 11.07 16.29 -5.95
CA ARG A 144 12.37 16.95 -6.03
C ARG A 144 12.42 18.04 -7.12
N SER A 145 11.73 17.78 -8.24
CA SER A 145 11.64 18.69 -9.39
C SER A 145 10.45 18.27 -10.26
N ARG A 146 10.05 19.13 -11.19
CA ARG A 146 8.94 18.87 -12.11
C ARG A 146 9.15 17.63 -12.98
N ASP A 147 10.36 17.40 -13.46
CA ASP A 147 10.73 16.24 -14.30
C ASP A 147 10.71 14.90 -13.55
N ARG A 148 10.69 14.95 -12.22
CA ARG A 148 10.55 13.77 -11.32
C ARG A 148 9.15 13.59 -10.76
N ALA A 149 8.21 14.48 -11.10
CA ALA A 149 6.82 14.40 -10.71
C ALA A 149 5.99 13.78 -11.84
N ALA A 150 5.39 12.62 -11.60
CA ALA A 150 4.50 11.99 -12.56
C ALA A 150 3.13 12.69 -12.59
N PHE A 151 2.42 12.59 -13.72
CA PHE A 151 1.04 13.09 -13.91
C PHE A 151 0.89 14.61 -13.78
N VAL A 152 1.97 15.40 -13.93
CA VAL A 152 1.91 16.86 -13.74
C VAL A 152 0.96 17.52 -14.73
N ASP A 153 0.99 17.14 -16.00
CA ASP A 153 0.14 17.75 -17.01
C ASP A 153 -1.33 17.42 -16.79
N GLU A 154 -1.63 16.19 -16.37
CA GLU A 154 -2.96 15.74 -15.98
C GLU A 154 -3.49 16.49 -14.74
N LEU A 155 -2.68 16.57 -13.68
CA LEU A 155 -3.02 17.26 -12.44
C LEU A 155 -3.07 18.79 -12.57
N SER A 156 -2.48 19.36 -13.62
CA SER A 156 -2.53 20.79 -13.97
C SER A 156 -3.72 21.15 -14.85
N ALA A 157 -4.52 20.17 -15.26
CA ALA A 157 -5.72 20.36 -16.09
C ALA A 157 -7.00 20.19 -15.25
N GLU A 158 -8.14 20.64 -15.79
CA GLU A 158 -9.46 20.34 -15.20
C GLU A 158 -9.74 18.82 -15.21
N PRO A 159 -10.39 18.29 -14.19
CA PRO A 159 -10.97 18.99 -13.03
C PRO A 159 -10.03 19.19 -11.84
N PHE A 160 -8.75 18.84 -11.95
CA PHE A 160 -7.81 18.78 -10.82
C PHE A 160 -7.16 20.11 -10.49
N ALA A 161 -6.84 20.93 -11.50
CA ALA A 161 -6.05 22.15 -11.34
C ALA A 161 -6.47 23.07 -10.17
N PRO A 162 -7.77 23.28 -9.88
CA PRO A 162 -8.20 24.11 -8.76
C PRO A 162 -7.90 23.53 -7.37
N HIS A 163 -7.60 22.22 -7.31
CA HIS A 163 -7.44 21.45 -6.07
C HIS A 163 -5.99 21.05 -5.81
N VAL A 164 -5.07 21.28 -6.77
CA VAL A 164 -3.70 20.76 -6.71
C VAL A 164 -2.68 21.86 -6.45
N THR A 165 -1.81 21.61 -5.48
CA THR A 165 -0.63 22.45 -5.22
C THR A 165 0.63 21.59 -5.35
N PHE A 166 1.55 22.00 -6.24
CA PHE A 166 2.84 21.36 -6.40
C PHE A 166 3.89 22.01 -5.53
N HIS A 167 4.70 21.19 -4.84
CA HIS A 167 5.81 21.58 -3.99
C HIS A 167 7.11 20.96 -4.54
N TYR A 168 7.90 21.76 -5.26
CA TYR A 168 9.15 21.31 -5.87
C TYR A 168 10.36 21.74 -5.05
N GLY A 169 11.33 20.84 -4.88
CA GLY A 169 12.63 21.15 -4.29
C GLY A 169 12.55 21.62 -2.84
N VAL A 170 11.54 21.20 -2.08
CA VAL A 170 11.43 21.55 -0.66
C VAL A 170 12.55 20.89 0.12
N GLU A 171 13.43 21.72 0.70
CA GLU A 171 14.55 21.25 1.51
C GLU A 171 14.05 20.64 2.82
N ARG A 172 14.85 19.71 3.37
CA ARG A 172 14.46 18.95 4.57
C ARG A 172 14.11 19.82 5.76
N GLU A 173 14.85 20.90 5.95
CA GLU A 173 14.67 21.86 7.05
C GLU A 173 13.39 22.70 6.91
N ALA A 174 12.91 22.88 5.68
CA ALA A 174 11.68 23.59 5.38
C ALA A 174 10.43 22.71 5.39
N LEU A 175 10.61 21.37 5.29
CA LEU A 175 9.52 20.43 5.09
C LEU A 175 8.42 20.53 6.17
N ALA A 176 8.81 20.55 7.44
CA ALA A 176 7.83 20.61 8.54
C ALA A 176 6.97 21.89 8.48
N ARG A 177 7.56 23.04 8.10
CA ARG A 177 6.84 24.31 7.93
C ARG A 177 5.88 24.24 6.74
N GLU A 178 6.31 23.68 5.61
CA GLU A 178 5.46 23.56 4.43
C GLU A 178 4.29 22.59 4.68
N LEU A 179 4.53 21.46 5.36
CA LEU A 179 3.47 20.54 5.75
C LEU A 179 2.50 21.19 6.76
N GLY A 180 2.99 21.99 7.71
CA GLY A 180 2.14 22.77 8.60
C GLY A 180 1.17 23.68 7.83
N ARG A 181 1.62 24.33 6.75
CA ARG A 181 0.76 25.15 5.87
C ARG A 181 -0.29 24.31 5.13
N CYS A 182 0.07 23.09 4.68
CA CYS A 182 -0.88 22.21 4.01
C CYS A 182 -2.09 21.86 4.89
N VAL A 183 -1.88 21.78 6.20
CA VAL A 183 -2.93 21.41 7.18
C VAL A 183 -3.45 22.60 8.02
N GLU A 184 -2.95 23.81 7.80
CA GLU A 184 -3.27 24.98 8.64
C GLU A 184 -4.77 25.31 8.70
N SER A 185 -5.46 25.17 7.57
CA SER A 185 -6.86 25.59 7.40
C SER A 185 -7.86 24.42 7.34
N ILE A 186 -7.45 23.21 7.75
CA ILE A 186 -8.37 22.07 7.80
C ILE A 186 -9.20 22.10 9.09
N ASP A 187 -10.43 21.60 9.01
CA ASP A 187 -11.27 21.43 10.21
C ASP A 187 -11.02 20.07 10.88
N ALA A 188 -11.56 19.90 12.08
CA ALA A 188 -11.35 18.67 12.86
C ALA A 188 -12.05 17.42 12.28
N GLN A 189 -12.94 17.59 11.29
CA GLN A 189 -13.63 16.49 10.59
C GLN A 189 -13.02 16.20 9.24
N ALA A 190 -11.90 16.86 8.88
CA ALA A 190 -11.15 16.55 7.69
C ALA A 190 -10.37 15.25 7.85
N HIS A 191 -10.22 14.48 6.78
CA HIS A 191 -9.36 13.31 6.74
C HIS A 191 -8.11 13.57 5.90
N VAL A 192 -6.95 13.20 6.43
CA VAL A 192 -5.64 13.38 5.79
C VAL A 192 -5.13 12.04 5.27
N TYR A 193 -4.72 12.00 4.01
CA TYR A 193 -4.19 10.81 3.33
C TYR A 193 -2.77 11.08 2.86
N THR A 194 -1.84 10.21 3.19
CA THR A 194 -0.46 10.38 2.76
C THR A 194 0.16 9.10 2.24
N CYS A 195 0.96 9.25 1.18
CA CYS A 195 1.80 8.19 0.64
C CYS A 195 3.10 8.78 0.09
N GLY A 196 4.23 8.12 0.39
CA GLY A 196 5.56 8.57 0.03
C GLY A 196 6.65 7.87 0.84
N PRO A 197 7.89 8.41 0.84
CA PRO A 197 8.97 7.90 1.69
C PRO A 197 8.59 7.97 3.19
N ALA A 198 9.03 6.98 3.98
CA ALA A 198 8.66 6.88 5.40
C ALA A 198 8.93 8.17 6.20
N PRO A 199 10.11 8.82 6.13
CA PRO A 199 10.35 10.06 6.86
C PRO A 199 9.44 11.23 6.44
N PHE A 200 8.98 11.24 5.19
CA PHE A 200 8.00 12.21 4.71
C PHE A 200 6.63 11.97 5.34
N MET A 201 6.15 10.72 5.31
CA MET A 201 4.86 10.36 5.90
C MET A 201 4.83 10.63 7.41
N ASP A 202 5.92 10.34 8.13
CA ASP A 202 6.03 10.62 9.55
C ASP A 202 5.93 12.13 9.83
N ALA A 203 6.53 12.98 8.99
CA ALA A 203 6.40 14.43 9.09
C ALA A 203 4.97 14.90 8.78
N VAL A 204 4.26 14.26 7.81
CA VAL A 204 2.84 14.54 7.54
C VAL A 204 1.99 14.17 8.75
N VAL A 205 2.19 12.98 9.33
CA VAL A 205 1.47 12.54 10.54
C VAL A 205 1.69 13.55 11.68
N ALA A 206 2.93 13.95 11.94
CA ALA A 206 3.24 14.92 12.99
C ALA A 206 2.54 16.28 12.78
N ALA A 207 2.45 16.76 11.53
CA ALA A 207 1.74 17.98 11.20
C ALA A 207 0.21 17.83 11.35
N ALA A 208 -0.36 16.72 10.81
CA ALA A 208 -1.79 16.48 10.80
C ALA A 208 -2.37 16.20 12.20
N SER A 209 -1.64 15.48 13.08
CA SER A 209 -2.07 15.20 14.46
C SER A 209 -2.27 16.44 15.32
N THR A 210 -1.82 17.62 14.87
CA THR A 210 -2.12 18.91 15.53
C THR A 210 -3.52 19.44 15.21
N ARG A 211 -4.22 18.86 14.22
CA ARG A 211 -5.47 19.38 13.64
C ARG A 211 -6.61 18.38 13.66
N VAL A 212 -6.32 17.12 13.40
CA VAL A 212 -7.30 16.05 13.29
C VAL A 212 -6.92 14.88 14.21
N PRO A 213 -7.88 14.06 14.64
CA PRO A 213 -7.60 12.87 15.45
C PRO A 213 -6.82 11.83 14.64
N ASP A 214 -6.13 10.92 15.33
CA ASP A 214 -5.26 9.92 14.73
C ASP A 214 -5.99 8.98 13.74
N ASP A 215 -7.25 8.66 13.98
CA ASP A 215 -8.09 7.81 13.13
C ASP A 215 -8.54 8.50 11.83
N ALA A 216 -8.41 9.83 11.74
CA ALA A 216 -8.59 10.62 10.54
C ALA A 216 -7.31 10.77 9.71
N ILE A 217 -6.18 10.16 10.13
CA ILE A 217 -4.91 10.20 9.40
C ILE A 217 -4.63 8.82 8.81
N HIS A 218 -4.66 8.76 7.48
CA HIS A 218 -4.49 7.52 6.71
C HIS A 218 -3.16 7.56 5.97
N LEU A 219 -2.45 6.43 5.98
CA LEU A 219 -1.18 6.32 5.27
C LEU A 219 -1.05 4.96 4.57
N GLU A 220 -0.40 4.93 3.41
CA GLU A 220 -0.03 3.72 2.69
C GLU A 220 1.49 3.64 2.54
N ARG A 221 2.10 2.54 3.00
CA ARG A 221 3.53 2.27 2.92
C ARG A 221 3.82 1.27 1.80
N PHE A 222 4.72 1.62 0.89
CA PHE A 222 5.13 0.72 -0.21
C PHE A 222 6.27 -0.22 0.13
N ALA A 223 6.96 0.00 1.23
CA ALA A 223 8.02 -0.85 1.74
C ALA A 223 7.95 -0.90 3.27
N ALA A 224 8.37 -2.02 3.85
CA ALA A 224 8.61 -2.11 5.27
C ALA A 224 9.80 -1.22 5.65
N GLU A 225 9.71 -0.58 6.82
CA GLU A 225 10.88 0.02 7.44
C GLU A 225 11.85 -1.08 7.86
N PRO A 226 13.17 -0.85 7.74
CA PRO A 226 14.13 -1.75 8.36
C PRO A 226 13.75 -1.91 9.84
N ALA A 227 13.58 -3.14 10.30
CA ALA A 227 13.30 -3.39 11.70
C ALA A 227 14.37 -2.68 12.54
N VAL A 228 13.96 -1.71 13.34
CA VAL A 228 14.84 -1.14 14.36
C VAL A 228 15.17 -2.29 15.30
N ALA A 229 16.43 -2.69 15.35
CA ALA A 229 16.93 -3.70 16.29
C ALA A 229 16.84 -3.10 17.71
N GLY A 230 15.67 -3.21 18.34
CA GLY A 230 15.42 -2.56 19.60
C GLY A 230 14.05 -2.80 20.16
N ASP A 231 13.65 -4.06 20.30
CA ASP A 231 12.75 -4.50 21.37
C ASP A 231 12.98 -5.98 21.66
N ALA A 232 14.19 -6.27 22.13
CA ALA A 232 14.57 -7.58 22.66
C ALA A 232 13.99 -7.81 24.09
N ALA A 233 12.76 -7.36 24.34
CA ALA A 233 12.11 -7.49 25.65
C ALA A 233 11.08 -8.62 25.73
N ASN A 234 11.06 -9.57 24.76
CA ASN A 234 10.19 -10.74 24.84
C ASN A 234 11.02 -12.01 25.06
N ALA A 235 10.96 -12.56 26.25
CA ALA A 235 11.58 -13.85 26.62
C ALA A 235 11.14 -15.01 25.68
N ASN A 236 9.95 -14.93 25.07
CA ASN A 236 9.45 -15.91 24.12
C ASN A 236 10.01 -15.75 22.67
N ALA A 237 10.67 -14.64 22.38
CA ALA A 237 11.28 -14.44 21.05
C ALA A 237 12.43 -15.40 20.76
N SER A 238 13.08 -15.94 21.81
CA SER A 238 14.21 -16.88 21.71
C SER A 238 13.80 -18.36 21.63
N GLU A 239 12.57 -18.72 22.05
CA GLU A 239 12.14 -20.12 22.13
C GLU A 239 11.13 -20.55 21.05
N GLY A 240 10.54 -19.57 20.32
CA GLY A 240 9.43 -19.84 19.41
C GLY A 240 8.09 -20.04 20.15
N PHE A 241 7.01 -20.21 19.39
CA PHE A 241 5.65 -20.36 19.90
C PHE A 241 4.89 -21.41 19.09
N GLU A 242 3.74 -21.85 19.59
CA GLU A 242 2.85 -22.79 18.90
C GLU A 242 1.72 -22.04 18.20
N VAL A 243 1.45 -22.40 16.94
CA VAL A 243 0.25 -21.99 16.21
C VAL A 243 -0.69 -23.17 16.13
N ARG A 244 -1.95 -22.98 16.56
CA ARG A 244 -3.04 -23.94 16.43
C ARG A 244 -4.05 -23.43 15.42
N LEU A 245 -4.55 -24.33 14.59
CA LEU A 245 -5.52 -24.02 13.54
C LEU A 245 -6.90 -24.48 14.02
N GLN A 246 -7.83 -23.53 14.15
CA GLN A 246 -9.15 -23.79 14.70
C GLN A 246 -9.96 -24.79 13.85
N ARG A 247 -9.90 -24.63 12.52
CA ARG A 247 -10.73 -25.45 11.60
C ARG A 247 -10.19 -26.85 11.40
N SER A 248 -8.87 -27.01 11.26
CA SER A 248 -8.25 -28.31 11.01
C SER A 248 -7.83 -29.06 12.26
N GLY A 249 -7.73 -28.37 13.41
CA GLY A 249 -7.22 -28.92 14.66
C GLY A 249 -5.72 -29.20 14.65
N GLN A 250 -5.01 -28.87 13.57
CA GLN A 250 -3.57 -29.06 13.45
C GLN A 250 -2.81 -28.02 14.28
N SER A 251 -1.59 -28.35 14.67
CA SER A 251 -0.68 -27.40 15.30
C SER A 251 0.71 -27.48 14.71
N VAL A 252 1.44 -26.35 14.77
CA VAL A 252 2.82 -26.26 14.31
C VAL A 252 3.61 -25.35 15.23
N ARG A 253 4.87 -25.71 15.51
CA ARG A 253 5.80 -24.86 16.23
C ARG A 253 6.47 -23.89 15.25
N VAL A 254 6.41 -22.61 15.56
CA VAL A 254 7.06 -21.53 14.82
C VAL A 254 8.39 -21.19 15.49
N ALA A 255 9.52 -21.55 14.87
CA ALA A 255 10.84 -21.27 15.38
C ALA A 255 11.17 -19.76 15.34
N PRO A 256 12.16 -19.26 16.11
CA PRO A 256 12.48 -17.83 16.19
C PRO A 256 12.78 -17.17 14.84
N ASP A 257 13.40 -17.90 13.93
CA ASP A 257 13.85 -17.47 12.59
C ASP A 257 12.88 -17.83 11.45
N THR A 258 11.74 -18.43 11.77
CA THR A 258 10.75 -18.92 10.81
C THR A 258 9.48 -18.07 10.87
N SER A 259 8.94 -17.64 9.70
CA SER A 259 7.64 -16.97 9.68
C SER A 259 6.49 -17.94 9.96
N ILE A 260 5.34 -17.43 10.37
CA ILE A 260 4.12 -18.26 10.52
C ILE A 260 3.76 -18.91 9.18
N VAL A 261 3.88 -18.15 8.07
CA VAL A 261 3.63 -18.65 6.71
C VAL A 261 4.50 -19.85 6.39
N ASP A 262 5.81 -19.75 6.61
CA ASP A 262 6.73 -20.86 6.31
C ASP A 262 6.50 -22.08 7.22
N ALA A 263 6.14 -21.84 8.48
CA ALA A 263 5.83 -22.93 9.41
C ALA A 263 4.55 -23.67 8.98
N LEU A 264 3.51 -22.94 8.57
CA LEU A 264 2.26 -23.53 8.08
C LEU A 264 2.46 -24.29 6.76
N ALA A 265 3.26 -23.76 5.84
CA ALA A 265 3.59 -24.42 4.59
C ALA A 265 4.25 -25.80 4.80
N ARG A 266 5.07 -25.98 5.85
CA ARG A 266 5.71 -27.27 6.19
C ARG A 266 4.71 -28.36 6.57
N ILE A 267 3.52 -27.99 7.03
CA ILE A 267 2.44 -28.92 7.35
C ILE A 267 1.35 -28.97 6.27
N GLY A 268 1.64 -28.40 5.09
CA GLY A 268 0.73 -28.42 3.93
C GLY A 268 -0.40 -27.38 3.98
N ILE A 269 -0.31 -26.40 4.85
CA ILE A 269 -1.29 -25.29 4.95
C ILE A 269 -0.71 -24.07 4.25
N GLU A 270 -1.36 -23.67 3.16
CA GLU A 270 -0.98 -22.48 2.39
C GLU A 270 -1.73 -21.25 2.87
N VAL A 271 -0.98 -20.19 3.22
CA VAL A 271 -1.49 -18.85 3.47
C VAL A 271 -1.10 -17.97 2.29
N ASP A 272 -2.08 -17.28 1.70
CA ASP A 272 -1.81 -16.36 0.61
C ASP A 272 -0.78 -15.31 1.03
N THR A 273 0.28 -15.15 0.26
CA THR A 273 1.35 -14.18 0.52
C THR A 273 1.74 -13.44 -0.74
N SER A 274 2.21 -12.20 -0.60
CA SER A 274 2.67 -11.41 -1.73
C SER A 274 3.95 -10.64 -1.42
N CYS A 275 3.93 -9.58 -0.57
CA CYS A 275 5.11 -8.78 -0.30
C CYS A 275 6.15 -9.49 0.57
N GLY A 276 5.73 -10.32 1.53
CA GLY A 276 6.59 -10.90 2.56
C GLY A 276 7.14 -9.89 3.57
N GLU A 277 6.65 -8.65 3.57
CA GLU A 277 7.18 -7.51 4.32
C GLU A 277 6.16 -6.85 5.27
N GLY A 278 4.95 -7.42 5.38
CA GLY A 278 3.91 -6.89 6.29
C GLY A 278 3.28 -5.57 5.85
N VAL A 279 3.32 -5.21 4.55
CA VAL A 279 2.77 -3.94 4.05
C VAL A 279 1.51 -4.13 3.19
N CYS A 280 1.25 -5.33 2.65
CA CYS A 280 0.17 -5.55 1.69
C CYS A 280 -1.07 -6.24 2.26
N GLY A 281 -1.01 -6.75 3.47
CA GLY A 281 -2.12 -7.44 4.13
C GLY A 281 -2.57 -8.77 3.52
N THR A 282 -1.90 -9.29 2.45
CA THR A 282 -2.30 -10.53 1.78
C THR A 282 -2.30 -11.74 2.72
N CYS A 283 -1.36 -11.77 3.67
CA CYS A 283 -1.20 -12.84 4.64
C CYS A 283 -1.95 -12.61 5.97
N MET A 284 -2.94 -11.71 5.97
CA MET A 284 -3.77 -11.48 7.16
C MET A 284 -4.66 -12.69 7.43
N VAL A 285 -4.65 -13.14 8.69
CA VAL A 285 -5.46 -14.26 9.18
C VAL A 285 -6.13 -13.82 10.48
N PRO A 286 -7.43 -14.15 10.69
CA PRO A 286 -8.10 -13.87 11.94
C PRO A 286 -7.46 -14.64 13.09
N VAL A 287 -7.34 -13.98 14.26
CA VAL A 287 -6.86 -14.55 15.50
C VAL A 287 -8.06 -14.84 16.39
N VAL A 288 -8.14 -16.08 16.86
CA VAL A 288 -9.22 -16.55 17.72
C VAL A 288 -8.81 -16.46 19.19
N GLU A 289 -7.55 -16.83 19.51
CA GLU A 289 -7.02 -16.83 20.86
C GLU A 289 -5.51 -16.56 20.84
N GLY A 290 -5.01 -15.93 21.90
CA GLY A 290 -3.60 -15.57 22.06
C GLY A 290 -3.33 -14.10 21.77
N GLU A 291 -2.09 -13.69 22.01
CA GLU A 291 -1.65 -12.30 21.84
C GLU A 291 -0.63 -12.19 20.70
N PRO A 292 -0.99 -11.56 19.56
CA PRO A 292 -0.05 -11.28 18.47
C PRO A 292 1.04 -10.28 18.88
N ASP A 293 2.26 -10.47 18.35
CA ASP A 293 3.33 -9.49 18.33
C ASP A 293 3.36 -8.87 16.93
N HIS A 294 2.63 -7.76 16.75
CA HIS A 294 2.46 -7.10 15.47
C HIS A 294 3.76 -6.44 15.00
N ARG A 295 4.29 -6.90 13.86
CA ARG A 295 5.49 -6.35 13.20
C ARG A 295 5.21 -5.86 11.79
N ASP A 296 3.95 -5.88 11.40
CA ASP A 296 3.47 -5.37 10.12
C ASP A 296 3.32 -3.84 10.13
N HIS A 297 3.07 -3.28 8.95
CA HIS A 297 2.82 -1.85 8.73
C HIS A 297 1.48 -1.59 8.04
N CYS A 298 0.66 -2.63 7.83
CA CYS A 298 -0.62 -2.52 7.14
C CYS A 298 -1.83 -2.44 8.08
N LEU A 299 -1.71 -2.93 9.31
CA LEU A 299 -2.80 -2.85 10.28
C LEU A 299 -2.87 -1.45 10.91
N SER A 300 -4.09 -0.93 11.05
CA SER A 300 -4.38 0.28 11.80
C SER A 300 -4.08 0.11 13.31
N LYS A 301 -3.97 1.21 14.03
CA LYS A 301 -3.80 1.18 15.51
C LYS A 301 -4.96 0.42 16.19
N ALA A 302 -6.20 0.59 15.70
CA ALA A 302 -7.38 -0.08 16.25
C ALA A 302 -7.34 -1.60 16.00
N GLU A 303 -6.97 -2.03 14.78
CA GLU A 303 -6.83 -3.46 14.45
C GLU A 303 -5.73 -4.13 15.30
N ARG A 304 -4.56 -3.48 15.47
CA ARG A 304 -3.51 -3.98 16.35
C ARG A 304 -3.96 -4.07 17.82
N ALA A 305 -4.68 -3.06 18.30
CA ALA A 305 -5.18 -3.04 19.68
C ALA A 305 -6.25 -4.12 19.92
N SER A 306 -7.03 -4.47 18.91
CA SER A 306 -8.06 -5.52 19.00
C SER A 306 -7.48 -6.93 19.05
N ASN A 307 -6.24 -7.13 18.58
CA ASN A 307 -5.60 -8.46 18.41
C ASN A 307 -6.44 -9.47 17.58
N SER A 308 -7.41 -9.00 16.80
CA SER A 308 -8.35 -9.86 16.06
C SER A 308 -7.80 -10.42 14.76
N VAL A 309 -6.68 -9.88 14.26
CA VAL A 309 -6.03 -10.31 13.02
C VAL A 309 -4.50 -10.26 13.16
N ILE A 310 -3.80 -11.04 12.35
CA ILE A 310 -2.32 -11.07 12.31
C ILE A 310 -1.81 -11.15 10.88
N CYS A 311 -0.72 -10.44 10.57
CA CYS A 311 0.04 -10.60 9.32
C CYS A 311 1.08 -11.71 9.46
N CYS A 312 0.77 -12.90 8.97
CA CYS A 312 1.55 -14.13 9.19
C CYS A 312 2.98 -14.10 8.61
N CYS A 313 3.29 -13.22 7.65
CA CYS A 313 4.62 -13.16 7.03
C CYS A 313 5.70 -12.53 7.93
N VAL A 314 5.35 -11.60 8.83
CA VAL A 314 6.32 -10.86 9.66
C VAL A 314 6.01 -10.88 11.14
N SER A 315 4.73 -10.93 11.51
CA SER A 315 4.30 -10.86 12.91
C SER A 315 4.56 -12.16 13.66
N ARG A 316 4.62 -12.07 15.00
CA ARG A 316 4.93 -13.18 15.90
C ARG A 316 3.84 -13.29 16.97
N ALA A 317 4.08 -14.06 18.01
CA ALA A 317 3.21 -14.13 19.18
C ALA A 317 3.96 -13.70 20.45
N ARG A 318 3.25 -13.00 21.33
CA ARG A 318 3.67 -12.74 22.73
C ARG A 318 3.25 -13.86 23.65
N SER A 319 2.11 -14.50 23.34
CA SER A 319 1.64 -15.69 24.05
C SER A 319 2.38 -16.96 23.59
N PRO A 320 2.50 -18.01 24.43
CA PRO A 320 3.09 -19.28 24.04
C PRO A 320 2.34 -20.01 22.92
N VAL A 321 1.03 -19.74 22.82
CA VAL A 321 0.12 -20.31 21.82
C VAL A 321 -0.66 -19.20 21.15
N LEU A 322 -0.86 -19.32 19.84
CA LEU A 322 -1.72 -18.48 19.02
C LEU A 322 -2.71 -19.37 18.26
N VAL A 323 -4.00 -19.12 18.38
CA VAL A 323 -5.04 -19.86 17.65
C VAL A 323 -5.51 -19.03 16.47
N LEU A 324 -5.40 -19.58 15.26
CA LEU A 324 -5.78 -18.93 14.01
C LEU A 324 -7.03 -19.59 13.39
N ASP A 325 -7.88 -18.79 12.75
CA ASP A 325 -9.07 -19.27 12.03
C ASP A 325 -8.69 -19.83 10.64
N LEU A 326 -8.00 -20.97 10.65
CA LEU A 326 -7.55 -21.72 9.46
C LEU A 326 -7.96 -23.19 9.55
#